data_bb34df972f62a3e13fb5eefbe98c800f
#
_entry.id   bb34df972f62a3e13fb5eefbe98c800f
#
_cell.length_a   1.000
_cell.length_b   1.000
_cell.length_c   1.000
_cell.angle_alpha   90.00
_cell.angle_beta   90.00
_cell.angle_gamma   90.00
#
_symmetry.space_group_name_H-M   'P 1'
#
loop_
_entity.id
_entity.type
_entity.pdbx_description
1 polymer ?
#
loop_
_entity_poly.entity_id
_entity_poly.type
_entity_poly.pdbx_seq_one_letter_code
_entity_poly.pdbx_strand_id
1 'polypeptide(L)'
;MFRPLCAENPLPAARRVYEYLQSLSGKCLTGQMESQWCRSTEHEISYLTDVTGRQPAIRGLDFMDNDYLGVTQRAKDWWARGGIPTICWHTGADFFSGYPECRESELDWASAFVDGTEANRRLLDGLDHAVPYLKRLQSDGVPVLWRPFHEMDGGWFWWGRGGAANFVRLWRLMYDRYTHVHGLRNLIWVLGFSDATEDLRPWYPGDDVVDILGGDSYKVGAQGDLYRRCAALAPAGMPIVFHECGQIPTRAEMDATNAPWAYFMVWHTSWLTDSSKGNTPESLRVIYRDSSFVTLHQLPDFIESDE
;
A
#
# COMPACT_ATOMS: atom_id res chain seq x y z
N MET A 1 6.71 -5.89 23.05
CA MET A 1 6.51 -4.43 22.88
C MET A 1 6.36 -4.16 21.40
N PHE A 2 5.35 -3.40 20.99
CA PHE A 2 5.17 -3.07 19.57
C PHE A 2 6.26 -2.08 19.10
N ARG A 3 6.67 -2.23 17.83
CA ARG A 3 7.53 -1.26 17.16
C ARG A 3 6.73 0.04 16.96
N PRO A 4 7.28 1.22 17.28
CA PRO A 4 6.60 2.48 16.99
C PRO A 4 6.56 2.77 15.49
N LEU A 5 5.61 3.61 15.05
CA LEU A 5 5.63 4.22 13.73
C LEU A 5 6.84 5.14 13.57
N CYS A 6 7.31 5.26 12.32
CA CYS A 6 8.42 6.15 11.96
C CYS A 6 8.07 7.63 12.18
N ALA A 7 6.81 8.01 11.93
CA ALA A 7 6.35 9.38 12.16
C ALA A 7 6.35 9.73 13.65
N GLU A 8 6.88 10.89 14.01
CA GLU A 8 6.77 11.43 15.35
C GLU A 8 5.32 11.81 15.66
N ASN A 9 4.85 11.48 16.88
CA ASN A 9 3.50 11.79 17.33
C ASN A 9 2.41 11.38 16.33
N PRO A 10 2.36 10.10 15.91
CA PRO A 10 1.39 9.64 14.94
C PRO A 10 -0.04 9.83 15.44
N LEU A 11 -0.97 9.97 14.50
CA LEU A 11 -2.39 9.98 14.82
C LEU A 11 -2.76 8.73 15.64
N PRO A 12 -3.53 8.82 16.72
CA PRO A 12 -3.88 7.66 17.55
C PRO A 12 -4.47 6.50 16.73
N ALA A 13 -5.32 6.79 15.75
CA ALA A 13 -5.88 5.78 14.86
C ALA A 13 -4.80 5.08 14.01
N ALA A 14 -3.79 5.81 13.51
CA ALA A 14 -2.68 5.22 12.76
C ALA A 14 -1.85 4.28 13.65
N ARG A 15 -1.59 4.68 14.89
CA ARG A 15 -0.90 3.84 15.87
C ARG A 15 -1.70 2.56 16.16
N ARG A 16 -3.02 2.66 16.42
CA ARG A 16 -3.87 1.47 16.69
C ARG A 16 -3.90 0.50 15.51
N VAL A 17 -4.03 1.00 14.28
CA VAL A 17 -3.96 0.16 13.08
C VAL A 17 -2.61 -0.54 12.96
N TYR A 18 -1.51 0.17 13.18
CA TYR A 18 -0.16 -0.39 13.09
C TYR A 18 0.12 -1.44 14.19
N GLU A 19 -0.27 -1.18 15.44
CA GLU A 19 -0.17 -2.14 16.53
C GLU A 19 -1.02 -3.39 16.27
N TYR A 20 -2.22 -3.21 15.70
CA TYR A 20 -3.06 -4.34 15.30
C TYR A 20 -2.40 -5.21 14.23
N LEU A 21 -1.80 -4.60 13.19
CA LEU A 21 -1.04 -5.35 12.17
C LEU A 21 0.11 -6.16 12.78
N GLN A 22 0.79 -5.62 13.79
CA GLN A 22 1.84 -6.34 14.51
C GLN A 22 1.31 -7.47 15.40
N SER A 23 0.07 -7.39 15.84
CA SER A 23 -0.56 -8.37 16.73
C SER A 23 -1.16 -9.59 16.02
N LEU A 24 -1.16 -9.62 14.68
CA LEU A 24 -1.83 -10.62 13.85
C LEU A 24 -1.21 -12.04 13.89
N SER A 25 -0.99 -12.59 15.06
CA SER A 25 -0.38 -13.92 15.21
C SER A 25 -1.05 -14.98 14.32
N GLY A 26 -0.47 -15.25 13.15
CA GLY A 26 -0.97 -16.25 12.20
C GLY A 26 -2.25 -15.86 11.45
N LYS A 27 -2.77 -14.65 11.59
CA LYS A 27 -3.90 -14.14 10.80
C LYS A 27 -3.41 -13.21 9.68
N CYS A 28 -4.21 -13.10 8.62
CA CYS A 28 -3.95 -12.26 7.46
C CYS A 28 -5.18 -11.39 7.15
N LEU A 29 -5.03 -10.08 6.99
CA LEU A 29 -6.15 -9.24 6.58
C LEU A 29 -6.41 -9.40 5.09
N THR A 30 -7.69 -9.42 4.74
CA THR A 30 -8.13 -9.42 3.34
C THR A 30 -8.07 -8.02 2.77
N GLY A 31 -7.56 -7.88 1.55
CA GLY A 31 -7.51 -6.60 0.85
C GLY A 31 -7.96 -6.72 -0.60
N GLN A 32 -8.55 -5.64 -1.11
CA GLN A 32 -9.00 -5.53 -2.50
C GLN A 32 -8.75 -4.13 -3.05
N MET A 33 -8.07 -4.06 -4.19
CA MET A 33 -7.88 -2.83 -4.95
C MET A 33 -9.12 -2.51 -5.76
N GLU A 34 -9.58 -1.25 -5.70
CA GLU A 34 -10.67 -0.77 -6.56
C GLU A 34 -10.17 -0.43 -7.97
N SER A 35 -11.08 -0.43 -8.94
CA SER A 35 -10.84 0.12 -10.28
C SER A 35 -11.66 1.40 -10.49
N GLN A 36 -10.98 2.48 -10.90
CA GLN A 36 -11.64 3.78 -11.13
C GLN A 36 -12.33 3.86 -12.50
N TRP A 37 -11.92 3.04 -13.47
CA TRP A 37 -12.42 3.01 -14.85
C TRP A 37 -13.56 2.03 -15.09
N CYS A 38 -13.96 1.24 -14.10
CA CYS A 38 -15.14 0.40 -14.19
C CYS A 38 -16.43 1.22 -14.03
N ARG A 39 -17.58 0.58 -14.28
CA ARG A 39 -18.88 1.24 -14.14
C ARG A 39 -19.11 1.87 -12.77
N SER A 40 -18.46 1.34 -11.75
CA SER A 40 -18.56 1.79 -10.36
C SER A 40 -17.26 1.49 -9.65
N THR A 41 -16.80 2.39 -8.80
CA THR A 41 -15.70 2.17 -7.86
C THR A 41 -16.00 1.11 -6.79
N GLU A 42 -17.28 0.65 -6.71
CA GLU A 42 -17.71 -0.47 -5.88
C GLU A 42 -17.69 -1.82 -6.64
N HIS A 43 -17.16 -1.88 -7.87
CA HIS A 43 -17.22 -3.08 -8.71
C HIS A 43 -16.65 -4.32 -8.01
N GLU A 44 -15.45 -4.25 -7.50
CA GLU A 44 -14.77 -5.36 -6.83
C GLU A 44 -15.40 -5.67 -5.47
N ILE A 45 -15.75 -4.64 -4.71
CA ILE A 45 -16.40 -4.80 -3.40
C ILE A 45 -17.78 -5.45 -3.53
N SER A 46 -18.55 -5.04 -4.53
CA SER A 46 -19.85 -5.65 -4.82
C SER A 46 -19.70 -7.11 -5.24
N TYR A 47 -18.75 -7.40 -6.15
CA TYR A 47 -18.48 -8.78 -6.57
C TYR A 47 -18.10 -9.68 -5.39
N LEU A 48 -17.18 -9.23 -4.52
CA LEU A 48 -16.81 -9.99 -3.31
C LEU A 48 -18.01 -10.19 -2.39
N THR A 49 -18.83 -9.16 -2.19
CA THR A 49 -20.02 -9.24 -1.35
C THR A 49 -21.01 -10.26 -1.90
N ASP A 50 -21.28 -10.23 -3.20
CA ASP A 50 -22.20 -11.14 -3.87
C ASP A 50 -21.71 -12.60 -3.82
N VAL A 51 -20.39 -12.80 -4.03
CA VAL A 51 -19.80 -14.14 -4.07
C VAL A 51 -19.62 -14.75 -2.67
N THR A 52 -19.18 -13.95 -1.68
CA THR A 52 -18.72 -14.47 -0.39
C THR A 52 -19.66 -14.13 0.78
N GLY A 53 -20.50 -13.11 0.62
CA GLY A 53 -21.28 -12.50 1.70
C GLY A 53 -20.43 -11.62 2.64
N ARG A 54 -19.19 -11.30 2.26
CA ARG A 54 -18.22 -10.56 3.10
C ARG A 54 -17.50 -9.48 2.29
N GLN A 55 -16.93 -8.51 3.01
CA GLN A 55 -16.15 -7.41 2.44
C GLN A 55 -14.71 -7.47 2.96
N PRO A 56 -13.71 -7.00 2.16
CA PRO A 56 -12.33 -7.01 2.58
C PRO A 56 -12.10 -6.07 3.76
N ALA A 57 -11.09 -6.35 4.58
CA ALA A 57 -10.68 -5.48 5.68
C ALA A 57 -10.02 -4.19 5.16
N ILE A 58 -9.25 -4.31 4.08
CA ILE A 58 -8.49 -3.20 3.48
C ILE A 58 -9.06 -2.90 2.09
N ARG A 59 -9.36 -1.62 1.83
CA ARG A 59 -9.67 -1.13 0.48
C ARG A 59 -8.48 -0.43 -0.11
N GLY A 60 -8.04 -0.90 -1.27
CA GLY A 60 -6.98 -0.28 -2.07
C GLY A 60 -7.55 0.82 -2.95
N LEU A 61 -6.90 1.96 -2.91
CA LEU A 61 -7.22 3.19 -3.61
C LEU A 61 -5.97 3.71 -4.32
N ASP A 62 -6.14 4.54 -5.34
CA ASP A 62 -5.02 5.12 -6.07
C ASP A 62 -5.30 6.58 -6.43
N PHE A 63 -4.34 7.46 -6.22
CA PHE A 63 -4.39 8.86 -6.68
C PHE A 63 -4.12 9.00 -8.19
N MET A 64 -4.29 7.91 -8.92
CA MET A 64 -4.19 7.87 -10.38
C MET A 64 -5.26 8.76 -11.03
N ASP A 65 -4.98 9.24 -12.23
CA ASP A 65 -5.92 10.00 -13.07
C ASP A 65 -6.49 11.27 -12.42
N ASN A 66 -5.77 11.82 -11.44
CA ASN A 66 -6.14 13.06 -10.73
C ASN A 66 -7.48 13.00 -9.96
N ASP A 67 -8.00 11.82 -9.66
CA ASP A 67 -9.21 11.66 -8.83
C ASP A 67 -8.92 11.79 -7.32
N TYR A 68 -8.10 12.74 -6.95
CA TYR A 68 -7.69 12.94 -5.54
C TYR A 68 -8.87 13.16 -4.60
N LEU A 69 -9.86 13.95 -5.02
CA LEU A 69 -11.05 14.22 -4.19
C LEU A 69 -11.93 12.99 -4.01
N GLY A 70 -12.18 12.26 -5.09
CA GLY A 70 -12.97 11.02 -5.04
C GLY A 70 -12.30 9.95 -4.19
N VAL A 71 -10.99 9.74 -4.38
CA VAL A 71 -10.19 8.82 -3.54
C VAL A 71 -10.24 9.21 -2.06
N THR A 72 -10.06 10.52 -1.77
CA THR A 72 -10.15 11.01 -0.38
C THR A 72 -11.51 10.70 0.22
N GLN A 73 -12.60 10.92 -0.53
CA GLN A 73 -13.95 10.64 -0.02
C GLN A 73 -14.15 9.13 0.20
N ARG A 74 -13.75 8.27 -0.74
CA ARG A 74 -13.87 6.81 -0.60
C ARG A 74 -13.02 6.25 0.54
N ALA A 75 -11.83 6.82 0.79
CA ALA A 75 -11.02 6.47 1.96
C ALA A 75 -11.73 6.79 3.28
N LYS A 76 -12.36 7.98 3.37
CA LYS A 76 -13.18 8.38 4.53
C LYS A 76 -14.38 7.46 4.73
N ASP A 77 -15.10 7.19 3.65
CA ASP A 77 -16.30 6.33 3.70
C ASP A 77 -15.94 4.90 4.12
N TRP A 78 -14.79 4.39 3.66
CA TRP A 78 -14.32 3.06 4.07
C TRP A 78 -13.90 3.03 5.54
N TRP A 79 -13.19 4.05 5.99
CA TRP A 79 -12.82 4.20 7.41
C TRP A 79 -14.05 4.31 8.31
N ALA A 80 -15.04 5.11 7.93
CA ALA A 80 -16.30 5.26 8.68
C ALA A 80 -17.09 3.93 8.79
N ARG A 81 -16.84 2.96 7.91
CA ARG A 81 -17.39 1.59 7.97
C ARG A 81 -16.54 0.64 8.80
N GLY A 82 -15.47 1.12 9.43
CA GLY A 82 -14.52 0.33 10.23
C GLY A 82 -13.41 -0.33 9.41
N GLY A 83 -13.29 -0.06 8.11
CA GLY A 83 -12.25 -0.63 7.24
C GLY A 83 -10.98 0.22 7.18
N ILE A 84 -9.88 -0.35 6.73
CA ILE A 84 -8.58 0.31 6.63
C ILE A 84 -8.35 0.75 5.18
N PRO A 85 -8.16 2.05 4.88
CA PRO A 85 -7.79 2.51 3.55
C PRO A 85 -6.28 2.38 3.30
N THR A 86 -5.90 1.91 2.11
CA THR A 86 -4.55 2.05 1.58
C THR A 86 -4.60 2.87 0.30
N ILE A 87 -3.62 3.74 0.10
CA ILE A 87 -3.54 4.59 -1.09
C ILE A 87 -2.20 4.40 -1.77
N CYS A 88 -2.23 3.98 -3.04
CA CYS A 88 -1.12 4.01 -3.97
C CYS A 88 -1.06 5.38 -4.70
N TRP A 89 0.01 5.62 -5.44
CA TRP A 89 0.11 6.78 -6.28
C TRP A 89 0.82 6.47 -7.60
N HIS A 90 0.05 6.06 -8.59
CA HIS A 90 0.52 5.97 -9.96
C HIS A 90 0.45 7.36 -10.61
N THR A 91 1.59 7.95 -10.89
CA THR A 91 1.70 9.30 -11.47
C THR A 91 2.91 9.39 -12.38
N GLY A 92 2.86 10.25 -13.39
CA GLY A 92 4.06 10.61 -14.15
C GLY A 92 5.08 11.38 -13.31
N ALA A 93 6.26 11.63 -13.85
CA ALA A 93 7.30 12.42 -13.18
C ALA A 93 6.93 13.91 -13.05
N ASP A 94 5.83 14.34 -13.62
CA ASP A 94 5.21 15.64 -13.43
C ASP A 94 4.26 15.69 -12.22
N PHE A 95 3.89 14.55 -11.66
CA PHE A 95 2.95 14.36 -10.54
C PHE A 95 1.49 14.77 -10.82
N PHE A 96 1.12 14.96 -12.08
CA PHE A 96 -0.21 15.39 -12.52
C PHE A 96 -0.84 14.48 -13.57
N SER A 97 -0.02 13.67 -14.24
CA SER A 97 -0.46 12.72 -15.26
C SER A 97 -0.76 11.33 -14.68
N GLY A 98 -1.35 10.46 -15.50
CA GLY A 98 -1.88 9.18 -15.08
C GLY A 98 -0.94 7.99 -15.25
N TYR A 99 -1.55 6.80 -15.32
CA TYR A 99 -0.82 5.53 -15.40
C TYR A 99 0.12 5.39 -16.60
N PRO A 100 -0.26 5.80 -17.84
CA PRO A 100 0.69 5.70 -18.96
C PRO A 100 2.01 6.42 -18.67
N GLU A 101 1.93 7.62 -18.13
CA GLU A 101 3.08 8.48 -17.87
C GLU A 101 3.95 7.98 -16.71
N CYS A 102 3.42 7.17 -15.79
CA CYS A 102 4.27 6.55 -14.76
C CYS A 102 5.29 5.56 -15.38
N ARG A 103 4.99 5.04 -16.58
CA ARG A 103 5.87 4.18 -17.35
C ARG A 103 6.68 4.89 -18.44
N GLU A 104 6.23 6.04 -18.93
CA GLU A 104 6.79 6.73 -20.09
C GLU A 104 7.60 7.97 -19.73
N SER A 105 7.22 8.67 -18.65
CA SER A 105 7.93 9.90 -18.24
C SER A 105 9.27 9.60 -17.57
N GLU A 106 10.11 10.62 -17.50
CA GLU A 106 11.42 10.55 -16.86
C GLU A 106 11.63 11.76 -15.96
N LEU A 107 12.37 11.55 -14.86
CA LEU A 107 12.84 12.61 -13.99
C LEU A 107 14.28 12.98 -14.36
N ASP A 108 14.60 14.27 -14.41
CA ASP A 108 16.00 14.73 -14.47
C ASP A 108 16.69 14.48 -13.13
N TRP A 109 17.18 13.26 -12.93
CA TRP A 109 17.83 12.83 -11.70
C TRP A 109 19.07 13.63 -11.34
N ALA A 110 19.76 14.22 -12.33
CA ALA A 110 20.95 15.00 -12.10
C ALA A 110 20.63 16.34 -11.40
N SER A 111 19.52 16.97 -11.78
CA SER A 111 19.13 18.31 -11.31
C SER A 111 18.02 18.27 -10.25
N ALA A 112 17.19 17.21 -10.22
CA ALA A 112 16.01 17.13 -9.36
C ALA A 112 16.31 17.26 -7.85
N PHE A 113 17.52 16.90 -7.43
CA PHE A 113 17.97 17.01 -6.05
C PHE A 113 19.01 18.15 -5.81
N VAL A 114 19.12 19.07 -6.76
CA VAL A 114 19.99 20.24 -6.64
C VAL A 114 19.14 21.46 -6.34
N ASP A 115 19.29 22.03 -5.16
CA ASP A 115 18.51 23.15 -4.68
C ASP A 115 18.53 24.34 -5.66
N GLY A 116 17.35 24.93 -5.89
CA GLY A 116 17.18 26.10 -6.73
C GLY A 116 17.13 25.81 -8.24
N THR A 117 17.32 24.57 -8.70
CA THR A 117 17.08 24.21 -10.10
C THR A 117 15.59 24.16 -10.41
N GLU A 118 15.24 24.27 -11.68
CA GLU A 118 13.84 24.12 -12.11
C GLU A 118 13.33 22.70 -11.86
N ALA A 119 14.16 21.67 -12.11
CA ALA A 119 13.82 20.27 -11.85
C ALA A 119 13.56 20.02 -10.36
N ASN A 120 14.36 20.63 -9.46
CA ASN A 120 14.14 20.53 -8.02
C ASN A 120 12.80 21.18 -7.60
N ARG A 121 12.52 22.39 -8.07
CA ARG A 121 11.22 23.05 -7.77
C ARG A 121 10.05 22.20 -8.25
N ARG A 122 10.10 21.67 -9.48
CA ARG A 122 9.04 20.80 -10.02
C ARG A 122 8.87 19.52 -9.19
N LEU A 123 9.98 18.90 -8.76
CA LEU A 123 9.91 17.73 -7.89
C LEU A 123 9.23 18.05 -6.56
N LEU A 124 9.62 19.15 -5.90
CA LEU A 124 9.05 19.55 -4.61
C LEU A 124 7.56 19.91 -4.73
N ASP A 125 7.20 20.72 -5.73
CA ASP A 125 5.80 21.10 -6.00
C ASP A 125 4.94 19.87 -6.35
N GLY A 126 5.52 18.94 -7.12
CA GLY A 126 4.86 17.70 -7.47
C GLY A 126 4.62 16.78 -6.27
N LEU A 127 5.62 16.59 -5.42
CA LEU A 127 5.44 15.83 -4.17
C LEU A 127 4.36 16.45 -3.28
N ASP A 128 4.30 17.78 -3.21
CA ASP A 128 3.32 18.49 -2.40
C ASP A 128 1.90 18.40 -2.95
N HIS A 129 1.72 17.98 -4.19
CA HIS A 129 0.40 17.91 -4.82
C HIS A 129 -0.59 16.99 -4.08
N ALA A 130 -0.14 15.87 -3.53
CA ALA A 130 -0.98 14.96 -2.75
C ALA A 130 -1.26 15.46 -1.31
N VAL A 131 -0.44 16.38 -0.79
CA VAL A 131 -0.49 16.82 0.62
C VAL A 131 -1.84 17.37 1.07
N PRO A 132 -2.53 18.25 0.31
CA PRO A 132 -3.84 18.78 0.73
C PRO A 132 -4.88 17.69 0.98
N TYR A 133 -4.86 16.63 0.19
CA TYR A 133 -5.79 15.50 0.27
C TYR A 133 -5.47 14.59 1.46
N LEU A 134 -4.19 14.31 1.70
CA LEU A 134 -3.74 13.56 2.87
C LEU A 134 -3.98 14.33 4.17
N LYS A 135 -3.80 15.67 4.16
CA LYS A 135 -4.18 16.53 5.29
C LYS A 135 -5.67 16.52 5.59
N ARG A 136 -6.51 16.45 4.55
CA ARG A 136 -7.96 16.32 4.73
C ARG A 136 -8.30 15.00 5.43
N LEU A 137 -7.68 13.89 5.04
CA LEU A 137 -7.82 12.62 5.75
C LEU A 137 -7.34 12.70 7.19
N GLN A 138 -6.21 13.35 7.43
CA GLN A 138 -5.70 13.58 8.79
C GLN A 138 -6.68 14.38 9.65
N SER A 139 -7.25 15.46 9.12
CA SER A 139 -8.22 16.31 9.86
C SER A 139 -9.49 15.54 10.22
N ASP A 140 -9.85 14.54 9.43
CA ASP A 140 -11.00 13.68 9.67
C ASP A 140 -10.65 12.41 10.48
N GLY A 141 -9.42 12.32 11.02
CA GLY A 141 -8.97 11.20 11.85
C GLY A 141 -8.69 9.91 11.11
N VAL A 142 -8.56 9.95 9.78
CA VAL A 142 -8.40 8.77 8.92
C VAL A 142 -6.93 8.41 8.77
N PRO A 143 -6.50 7.22 9.25
CA PRO A 143 -5.17 6.68 8.97
C PRO A 143 -5.11 6.16 7.53
N VAL A 144 -3.93 6.17 6.94
CA VAL A 144 -3.71 5.69 5.57
C VAL A 144 -2.49 4.79 5.55
N LEU A 145 -2.65 3.58 5.03
CA LEU A 145 -1.51 2.78 4.56
C LEU A 145 -1.00 3.45 3.27
N TRP A 146 0.02 4.29 3.39
CA TRP A 146 0.55 5.10 2.29
C TRP A 146 1.61 4.33 1.52
N ARG A 147 1.34 4.02 0.26
CA ARG A 147 2.18 3.17 -0.60
C ARG A 147 2.57 3.88 -1.90
N PRO A 148 3.37 4.95 -1.83
CA PRO A 148 3.86 5.62 -3.02
C PRO A 148 5.01 4.84 -3.66
N PHE A 149 5.26 5.05 -4.95
CA PHE A 149 6.47 4.61 -5.65
C PHE A 149 6.84 3.13 -5.47
N HIS A 150 5.84 2.26 -5.41
CA HIS A 150 6.01 0.82 -5.28
C HIS A 150 6.70 0.20 -6.51
N GLU A 151 7.14 -1.05 -6.38
CA GLU A 151 7.81 -1.81 -7.44
C GLU A 151 9.01 -1.08 -8.08
N MET A 152 9.68 -0.25 -7.30
CA MET A 152 10.79 0.58 -7.75
C MET A 152 11.98 -0.23 -8.28
N ASP A 153 12.12 -1.47 -7.83
CA ASP A 153 13.17 -2.40 -8.22
C ASP A 153 12.88 -3.10 -9.57
N GLY A 154 11.64 -2.98 -10.10
CA GLY A 154 11.24 -3.57 -11.38
C GLY A 154 11.70 -2.79 -12.62
N GLY A 155 12.03 -1.50 -12.47
CA GLY A 155 12.55 -0.66 -13.55
C GLY A 155 11.54 -0.22 -14.61
N TRP A 156 10.26 -0.56 -14.47
CA TRP A 156 9.20 -0.16 -15.43
C TRP A 156 8.55 1.18 -15.11
N PHE A 157 8.67 1.68 -13.88
CA PHE A 157 8.19 3.00 -13.48
C PHE A 157 9.33 4.00 -13.42
N TRP A 158 9.04 5.29 -13.69
CA TRP A 158 10.05 6.34 -13.70
C TRP A 158 10.80 6.45 -12.36
N TRP A 159 10.14 6.23 -11.24
CA TRP A 159 10.75 6.33 -9.90
C TRP A 159 11.79 5.23 -9.60
N GLY A 160 11.79 4.13 -10.38
CA GLY A 160 12.81 3.09 -10.30
C GLY A 160 13.96 3.27 -11.30
N ARG A 161 13.75 3.99 -12.41
CA ARG A 161 14.74 4.11 -13.51
C ARG A 161 16.00 4.87 -13.15
N GLY A 162 15.94 5.75 -12.15
CA GLY A 162 17.11 6.43 -11.64
C GLY A 162 18.08 5.54 -10.84
N GLY A 163 17.71 4.27 -10.64
CA GLY A 163 18.45 3.32 -9.81
C GLY A 163 18.23 3.50 -8.32
N ALA A 164 18.67 2.51 -7.55
CA ALA A 164 18.38 2.37 -6.13
C ALA A 164 18.78 3.60 -5.28
N ALA A 165 19.96 4.16 -5.52
CA ALA A 165 20.43 5.32 -4.75
C ALA A 165 19.52 6.56 -4.94
N ASN A 166 19.06 6.81 -6.16
CA ASN A 166 18.14 7.92 -6.43
C ASN A 166 16.73 7.65 -5.90
N PHE A 167 16.25 6.41 -5.97
CA PHE A 167 15.01 6.02 -5.34
C PHE A 167 15.03 6.27 -3.82
N VAL A 168 16.09 5.84 -3.14
CA VAL A 168 16.25 6.07 -1.70
C VAL A 168 16.22 7.57 -1.37
N ARG A 169 16.86 8.41 -2.20
CA ARG A 169 16.79 9.88 -2.03
C ARG A 169 15.38 10.41 -2.22
N LEU A 170 14.67 9.93 -3.25
CA LEU A 170 13.29 10.34 -3.53
C LEU A 170 12.35 9.96 -2.37
N TRP A 171 12.44 8.73 -1.88
CA TRP A 171 11.63 8.27 -0.76
C TRP A 171 11.88 9.10 0.51
N ARG A 172 13.16 9.28 0.88
CA ARG A 172 13.52 10.07 2.07
C ARG A 172 13.11 11.53 1.94
N LEU A 173 13.24 12.13 0.75
CA LEU A 173 12.76 13.49 0.49
C LEU A 173 11.24 13.59 0.68
N MET A 174 10.46 12.64 0.14
CA MET A 174 9.01 12.62 0.33
C MET A 174 8.66 12.45 1.82
N TYR A 175 9.31 11.50 2.50
CA TYR A 175 9.08 11.27 3.92
C TYR A 175 9.33 12.54 4.75
N ASP A 176 10.48 13.17 4.55
CA ASP A 176 10.86 14.41 5.26
C ASP A 176 9.85 15.53 5.01
N ARG A 177 9.48 15.75 3.74
CA ARG A 177 8.48 16.77 3.40
C ARG A 177 7.13 16.49 4.04
N TYR A 178 6.63 15.28 3.92
CA TYR A 178 5.31 14.93 4.41
C TYR A 178 5.25 14.97 5.95
N THR A 179 6.26 14.44 6.62
CA THR A 179 6.29 14.32 8.07
C THR A 179 6.73 15.62 8.76
N HIS A 180 7.85 16.21 8.32
CA HIS A 180 8.46 17.35 9.04
C HIS A 180 8.02 18.69 8.46
N VAL A 181 7.93 18.84 7.13
CA VAL A 181 7.53 20.14 6.54
C VAL A 181 6.01 20.30 6.61
N HIS A 182 5.25 19.27 6.24
CA HIS A 182 3.79 19.35 6.18
C HIS A 182 3.07 18.83 7.44
N GLY A 183 3.76 18.13 8.33
CA GLY A 183 3.21 17.64 9.59
C GLY A 183 2.11 16.57 9.41
N LEU A 184 2.24 15.70 8.39
CA LEU A 184 1.36 14.56 8.21
C LEU A 184 1.71 13.48 9.25
N ARG A 185 0.71 13.07 10.04
CA ARG A 185 0.84 12.12 11.16
C ARG A 185 -0.12 10.94 11.04
N ASN A 186 -0.90 10.88 9.97
CA ASN A 186 -1.88 9.83 9.69
C ASN A 186 -1.35 8.75 8.74
N LEU A 187 -0.13 8.87 8.25
CA LEU A 187 0.44 7.95 7.28
C LEU A 187 1.18 6.81 7.98
N ILE A 188 0.94 5.59 7.52
CA ILE A 188 1.70 4.38 7.81
C ILE A 188 2.45 4.05 6.52
N TRP A 189 3.77 4.17 6.53
CA TRP A 189 4.60 4.13 5.33
C TRP A 189 4.85 2.70 4.85
N VAL A 190 4.30 2.34 3.69
CA VAL A 190 4.38 1.01 3.09
C VAL A 190 5.33 1.05 1.89
N LEU A 191 6.45 0.35 2.00
CA LEU A 191 7.40 0.17 0.90
C LEU A 191 7.12 -1.17 0.21
N GLY A 192 6.72 -1.14 -1.07
CA GLY A 192 6.38 -2.33 -1.85
C GLY A 192 7.44 -2.66 -2.90
N PHE A 193 8.09 -3.83 -2.77
CA PHE A 193 9.03 -4.37 -3.74
C PHE A 193 8.30 -5.23 -4.79
N SER A 194 8.85 -5.30 -6.00
CA SER A 194 8.44 -6.31 -6.98
C SER A 194 9.13 -7.66 -6.71
N ASP A 195 8.76 -8.67 -7.49
CA ASP A 195 9.46 -9.97 -7.49
C ASP A 195 10.61 -10.04 -8.53
N ALA A 196 10.94 -8.92 -9.19
CA ALA A 196 11.90 -8.88 -10.29
C ALA A 196 13.37 -8.92 -9.81
N THR A 197 13.64 -8.39 -8.61
CA THR A 197 15.02 -8.24 -8.10
C THR A 197 15.26 -9.16 -6.91
N GLU A 198 16.41 -9.86 -6.89
CA GLU A 198 16.75 -10.75 -5.79
C GLU A 198 17.34 -10.00 -4.59
N ASP A 199 18.19 -9.01 -4.81
CA ASP A 199 18.77 -8.19 -3.75
C ASP A 199 18.00 -6.88 -3.57
N LEU A 200 17.14 -6.85 -2.56
CA LEU A 200 16.31 -5.71 -2.21
C LEU A 200 17.05 -4.63 -1.40
N ARG A 201 18.19 -4.98 -0.78
CA ARG A 201 18.94 -4.08 0.14
C ARG A 201 19.29 -2.72 -0.43
N PRO A 202 19.76 -2.59 -1.70
CA PRO A 202 20.10 -1.28 -2.25
C PRO A 202 18.91 -0.32 -2.33
N TRP A 203 17.68 -0.85 -2.40
CA TRP A 203 16.43 -0.11 -2.55
C TRP A 203 15.76 0.25 -1.23
N TYR A 204 16.30 -0.26 -0.11
CA TYR A 204 15.71 -0.03 1.20
C TYR A 204 16.15 1.30 1.79
N PRO A 205 15.23 2.27 2.02
CA PRO A 205 15.60 3.61 2.48
C PRO A 205 15.93 3.70 3.98
N GLY A 206 15.67 2.65 4.75
CA GLY A 206 16.00 2.56 6.17
C GLY A 206 14.79 2.40 7.09
N ASP A 207 15.06 1.90 8.30
CA ASP A 207 14.06 1.58 9.31
C ASP A 207 13.33 2.81 9.89
N ASP A 208 13.95 3.97 9.74
CA ASP A 208 13.48 5.26 10.27
C ASP A 208 12.43 5.93 9.39
N VAL A 209 12.20 5.42 8.17
CA VAL A 209 11.27 6.01 7.18
C VAL A 209 10.34 4.98 6.54
N VAL A 210 10.30 3.75 7.08
CA VAL A 210 9.43 2.66 6.61
C VAL A 210 8.77 1.97 7.79
N ASP A 211 7.45 1.83 7.75
CA ASP A 211 6.67 1.14 8.78
C ASP A 211 6.34 -0.29 8.38
N ILE A 212 6.09 -0.56 7.10
CA ILE A 212 5.67 -1.84 6.57
C ILE A 212 6.48 -2.15 5.31
N LEU A 213 6.96 -3.40 5.20
CA LEU A 213 7.52 -3.91 3.95
C LEU A 213 6.49 -4.74 3.19
N GLY A 214 6.36 -4.52 1.89
CA GLY A 214 5.50 -5.27 1.01
C GLY A 214 6.25 -5.96 -0.11
N GLY A 215 5.67 -7.06 -0.60
CA GLY A 215 6.08 -7.71 -1.84
C GLY A 215 4.90 -7.77 -2.80
N ASP A 216 5.17 -7.60 -4.08
CA ASP A 216 4.20 -7.62 -5.16
C ASP A 216 4.55 -8.74 -6.14
N SER A 217 3.60 -9.60 -6.45
CA SER A 217 3.79 -10.67 -7.43
C SER A 217 2.47 -11.17 -7.99
N TYR A 218 2.45 -11.36 -9.30
CA TYR A 218 1.31 -11.94 -10.02
C TYR A 218 1.49 -13.43 -10.34
N LYS A 219 2.52 -14.05 -9.75
CA LYS A 219 2.75 -15.50 -9.82
C LYS A 219 1.82 -16.24 -8.86
N VAL A 220 1.53 -17.49 -9.16
CA VAL A 220 0.68 -18.35 -8.34
C VAL A 220 1.35 -18.71 -7.02
N GLY A 221 0.55 -18.79 -5.94
CA GLY A 221 0.95 -19.25 -4.61
C GLY A 221 1.45 -18.14 -3.69
N ALA A 222 1.88 -18.51 -2.50
CA ALA A 222 2.17 -17.59 -1.39
C ALA A 222 3.52 -16.86 -1.48
N GLN A 223 4.29 -17.03 -2.55
CA GLN A 223 5.54 -16.30 -2.81
C GLN A 223 6.54 -16.31 -1.64
N GLY A 224 6.81 -17.50 -1.07
CA GLY A 224 7.67 -17.64 0.11
C GLY A 224 9.09 -17.07 -0.08
N ASP A 225 9.66 -17.09 -1.29
CA ASP A 225 10.97 -16.48 -1.56
C ASP A 225 10.93 -14.95 -1.45
N LEU A 226 9.89 -14.32 -2.00
CA LEU A 226 9.69 -12.88 -1.88
C LEU A 226 9.48 -12.49 -0.40
N TYR A 227 8.65 -13.26 0.32
CA TYR A 227 8.48 -13.04 1.77
C TYR A 227 9.82 -13.09 2.51
N ARG A 228 10.65 -14.11 2.27
CA ARG A 228 11.96 -14.24 2.93
C ARG A 228 12.91 -13.08 2.61
N ARG A 229 12.89 -12.59 1.36
CA ARG A 229 13.69 -11.42 0.96
C ARG A 229 13.24 -10.16 1.72
N CYS A 230 11.94 -9.91 1.83
CA CYS A 230 11.40 -8.81 2.65
C CYS A 230 11.75 -9.02 4.14
N ALA A 231 11.58 -10.24 4.66
CA ALA A 231 11.86 -10.55 6.06
C ALA A 231 13.34 -10.37 6.43
N ALA A 232 14.26 -10.56 5.49
CA ALA A 232 15.68 -10.35 5.70
C ALA A 232 16.06 -8.86 5.87
N LEU A 233 15.20 -7.94 5.46
CA LEU A 233 15.37 -6.49 5.63
C LEU A 233 14.59 -5.97 6.85
N ALA A 234 13.46 -6.58 7.15
CA ALA A 234 12.53 -6.08 8.16
C ALA A 234 13.13 -6.17 9.57
N PRO A 235 13.20 -5.06 10.31
CA PRO A 235 13.51 -5.13 11.74
C PRO A 235 12.41 -5.86 12.51
N ALA A 236 12.75 -6.35 13.70
CA ALA A 236 11.80 -7.08 14.54
C ALA A 236 10.50 -6.28 14.77
N GLY A 237 9.36 -6.92 14.55
CA GLY A 237 8.04 -6.35 14.72
C GLY A 237 7.51 -5.55 13.52
N MET A 238 8.29 -5.34 12.46
CA MET A 238 7.78 -4.71 11.25
C MET A 238 6.86 -5.69 10.50
N PRO A 239 5.60 -5.31 10.20
CA PRO A 239 4.71 -6.14 9.39
C PRO A 239 5.25 -6.34 7.97
N ILE A 240 5.05 -7.56 7.43
CA ILE A 240 5.40 -7.90 6.05
C ILE A 240 4.12 -8.30 5.32
N VAL A 241 3.89 -7.73 4.16
CA VAL A 241 2.59 -7.77 3.48
C VAL A 241 2.71 -8.16 2.01
N PHE A 242 1.69 -8.83 1.48
CA PHE A 242 1.56 -9.14 0.06
C PHE A 242 0.67 -8.07 -0.60
N HIS A 243 1.25 -6.91 -0.87
CA HIS A 243 0.46 -5.73 -1.19
C HIS A 243 -0.11 -5.73 -2.60
N GLU A 244 0.50 -6.47 -3.55
CA GLU A 244 -0.16 -6.77 -4.81
C GLU A 244 -0.05 -8.25 -5.11
N CYS A 245 -1.20 -8.89 -5.31
CA CYS A 245 -1.24 -10.26 -5.78
C CYS A 245 -2.29 -10.45 -6.89
N GLY A 246 -1.97 -11.30 -7.84
CA GLY A 246 -2.93 -11.74 -8.85
C GLY A 246 -3.87 -12.78 -8.26
N GLN A 247 -3.32 -13.80 -7.60
CA GLN A 247 -4.06 -14.86 -6.92
C GLN A 247 -3.89 -14.74 -5.39
N ILE A 248 -4.99 -14.89 -4.67
CA ILE A 248 -4.95 -14.94 -3.20
C ILE A 248 -4.28 -16.23 -2.76
N PRO A 249 -3.22 -16.19 -1.94
CA PRO A 249 -2.65 -17.39 -1.37
C PRO A 249 -3.58 -18.01 -0.33
N THR A 250 -3.72 -19.32 -0.35
CA THR A 250 -4.42 -20.05 0.70
C THR A 250 -3.59 -20.10 1.99
N ARG A 251 -4.24 -20.34 3.12
CA ARG A 251 -3.54 -20.53 4.39
C ARG A 251 -2.52 -21.69 4.31
N ALA A 252 -2.90 -22.79 3.67
CA ALA A 252 -2.02 -23.95 3.50
C ALA A 252 -0.75 -23.61 2.69
N GLU A 253 -0.85 -22.80 1.63
CA GLU A 253 0.31 -22.34 0.85
C GLU A 253 1.19 -21.40 1.68
N MET A 254 0.60 -20.49 2.46
CA MET A 254 1.34 -19.60 3.36
C MET A 254 2.12 -20.40 4.42
N ASP A 255 1.48 -21.42 5.00
CA ASP A 255 2.12 -22.29 5.99
C ASP A 255 3.23 -23.15 5.36
N ALA A 256 2.97 -23.75 4.21
CA ALA A 256 3.94 -24.59 3.50
C ALA A 256 5.20 -23.84 3.07
N THR A 257 5.08 -22.55 2.81
CA THR A 257 6.20 -21.68 2.37
C THR A 257 6.78 -20.83 3.49
N ASN A 258 6.20 -20.90 4.70
CA ASN A 258 6.53 -20.07 5.85
C ASN A 258 6.49 -18.57 5.49
N ALA A 259 5.40 -18.14 4.85
CA ALA A 259 5.16 -16.77 4.42
C ALA A 259 3.90 -16.19 5.12
N PRO A 260 3.99 -15.86 6.42
CA PRO A 260 2.85 -15.33 7.17
C PRO A 260 2.61 -13.84 6.84
N TRP A 261 2.15 -13.56 5.63
CA TRP A 261 1.79 -12.21 5.20
C TRP A 261 0.73 -11.60 6.14
N ALA A 262 0.97 -10.39 6.65
CA ALA A 262 0.04 -9.71 7.55
C ALA A 262 -1.26 -9.27 6.85
N TYR A 263 -1.19 -8.96 5.58
CA TYR A 263 -2.34 -8.84 4.69
C TYR A 263 -1.98 -9.20 3.25
N PHE A 264 -3.02 -9.50 2.44
CA PHE A 264 -2.91 -9.55 0.99
C PHE A 264 -3.77 -8.46 0.35
N MET A 265 -3.41 -8.04 -0.87
CA MET A 265 -4.19 -7.10 -1.69
C MET A 265 -4.33 -7.68 -3.09
N VAL A 266 -5.53 -8.12 -3.45
CA VAL A 266 -5.80 -8.55 -4.83
C VAL A 266 -5.86 -7.32 -5.72
N TRP A 267 -5.23 -7.41 -6.90
CA TRP A 267 -5.36 -6.34 -7.88
C TRP A 267 -6.76 -6.32 -8.48
N HIS A 268 -7.11 -5.22 -9.13
CA HIS A 268 -8.46 -4.92 -9.59
C HIS A 268 -8.94 -5.76 -10.80
N THR A 269 -10.22 -5.58 -11.18
CA THR A 269 -10.88 -6.09 -12.39
C THR A 269 -10.67 -7.61 -12.63
N SER A 270 -10.07 -7.98 -13.75
CA SER A 270 -9.92 -9.37 -14.15
C SER A 270 -9.06 -10.21 -13.19
N TRP A 271 -8.18 -9.62 -12.39
CA TRP A 271 -7.45 -10.35 -11.37
C TRP A 271 -8.37 -10.94 -10.30
N LEU A 272 -9.47 -10.25 -10.01
CA LEU A 272 -10.47 -10.75 -9.08
C LEU A 272 -11.57 -11.57 -9.80
N THR A 273 -12.05 -11.12 -10.96
CA THR A 273 -13.30 -11.61 -11.56
C THR A 273 -13.12 -12.66 -12.66
N ASP A 274 -11.91 -12.80 -13.21
CA ASP A 274 -11.57 -13.82 -14.20
C ASP A 274 -10.99 -15.07 -13.53
N SER A 275 -11.79 -16.12 -13.42
CA SER A 275 -11.40 -17.37 -12.77
C SER A 275 -10.13 -18.02 -13.39
N SER A 276 -9.78 -17.70 -14.64
CA SER A 276 -8.57 -18.22 -15.27
C SER A 276 -7.29 -17.66 -14.61
N LYS A 277 -7.40 -16.59 -13.85
CA LYS A 277 -6.32 -15.98 -13.07
C LYS A 277 -6.18 -16.52 -11.64
N GLY A 278 -6.97 -17.52 -11.29
CA GLY A 278 -6.83 -18.28 -10.05
C GLY A 278 -7.79 -17.91 -8.93
N ASN A 279 -8.48 -16.76 -9.00
CA ASN A 279 -9.49 -16.38 -8.02
C ASN A 279 -10.88 -16.81 -8.53
N THR A 280 -11.29 -18.05 -8.18
CA THR A 280 -12.61 -18.54 -8.53
C THR A 280 -13.65 -18.15 -7.47
N PRO A 281 -14.96 -18.08 -7.80
CA PRO A 281 -15.99 -17.86 -6.78
C PRO A 281 -15.94 -18.86 -5.63
N GLU A 282 -15.50 -20.10 -5.89
CA GLU A 282 -15.36 -21.13 -4.86
C GLU A 282 -14.17 -20.86 -3.95
N SER A 283 -12.97 -20.57 -4.52
CA SER A 283 -11.79 -20.23 -3.73
C SER A 283 -12.00 -18.98 -2.88
N LEU A 284 -12.67 -17.95 -3.43
CA LEU A 284 -13.02 -16.75 -2.68
C LEU A 284 -13.93 -17.06 -1.49
N ARG A 285 -14.98 -17.93 -1.67
CA ARG A 285 -15.85 -18.33 -0.56
C ARG A 285 -15.08 -19.08 0.54
N VAL A 286 -14.13 -19.94 0.17
CA VAL A 286 -13.30 -20.67 1.11
C VAL A 286 -12.43 -19.69 1.90
N ILE A 287 -11.68 -18.82 1.22
CA ILE A 287 -10.73 -17.87 1.84
C ILE A 287 -11.47 -16.88 2.76
N TYR A 288 -12.56 -16.25 2.27
CA TYR A 288 -13.27 -15.24 3.05
C TYR A 288 -14.07 -15.82 4.23
N ARG A 289 -14.22 -17.15 4.33
CA ARG A 289 -14.84 -17.84 5.46
C ARG A 289 -13.84 -18.51 6.40
N ASP A 290 -12.59 -18.63 5.98
CA ASP A 290 -11.53 -19.20 6.82
C ASP A 290 -11.19 -18.23 7.96
N SER A 291 -11.14 -18.73 9.18
CA SER A 291 -10.89 -17.93 10.39
C SER A 291 -9.48 -17.33 10.48
N SER A 292 -8.56 -17.77 9.65
CA SER A 292 -7.21 -17.21 9.53
C SER A 292 -7.18 -15.92 8.71
N PHE A 293 -8.25 -15.62 7.95
CA PHE A 293 -8.39 -14.38 7.19
C PHE A 293 -9.39 -13.45 7.85
N VAL A 294 -8.97 -12.21 8.07
CA VAL A 294 -9.78 -11.17 8.71
C VAL A 294 -10.47 -10.34 7.63
N THR A 295 -11.79 -10.25 7.72
CA THR A 295 -12.64 -9.45 6.83
C THR A 295 -13.15 -8.21 7.56
N LEU A 296 -13.77 -7.25 6.86
CA LEU A 296 -14.19 -5.95 7.39
C LEU A 296 -14.89 -6.03 8.76
N HIS A 297 -15.90 -6.87 8.90
CA HIS A 297 -16.70 -6.97 10.12
C HIS A 297 -16.00 -7.68 11.30
N GLN A 298 -14.78 -8.16 11.10
CA GLN A 298 -13.94 -8.81 12.11
C GLN A 298 -12.83 -7.89 12.62
N LEU A 299 -12.68 -6.71 12.02
CA LEU A 299 -11.76 -5.70 12.50
C LEU A 299 -12.22 -5.17 13.87
N PRO A 300 -11.29 -4.83 14.78
CA PRO A 300 -11.64 -4.10 15.98
C PRO A 300 -12.10 -2.69 15.63
N ASP A 301 -12.77 -2.03 16.58
CA ASP A 301 -13.03 -0.61 16.44
C ASP A 301 -11.74 0.19 16.65
N PHE A 302 -11.31 0.88 15.60
CA PHE A 302 -10.15 1.76 15.64
C PHE A 302 -10.52 3.23 15.90
N ILE A 303 -11.82 3.56 15.94
CA ILE A 303 -12.33 4.93 16.02
C ILE A 303 -12.52 5.36 17.48
N GLU A 304 -12.72 4.41 18.41
CA GLU A 304 -12.90 4.73 19.82
C GLU A 304 -11.77 5.63 20.35
N SER A 305 -12.17 6.71 20.98
CA SER A 305 -11.26 7.63 21.68
C SER A 305 -10.63 6.92 22.87
N ASP A 306 -9.33 7.07 23.06
CA ASP A 306 -8.70 6.82 24.35
C ASP A 306 -9.44 7.70 25.40
N GLU A 307 -10.32 7.10 26.21
CA GLU A 307 -10.86 7.76 27.43
C GLU A 307 -9.76 7.97 28.46
#